data_f578741e824297d88dfa8d8c40021f9d
#
_entry.id   f578741e824297d88dfa8d8c40021f9d
#
_cell.length_a   1.000
_cell.length_b   1.000
_cell.length_c   1.000
_cell.angle_alpha   90.00
_cell.angle_beta   90.00
_cell.angle_gamma   90.00
#
_symmetry.space_group_name_H-M   'P 1'
#
loop_
_entity.id
_entity.type
_entity.pdbx_description
1 polymer ?
#
loop_
_entity_poly.entity_id
_entity_poly.type
_entity_poly.pdbx_seq_one_letter_code
_entity_poly.pdbx_strand_id
1 'polypeptide(L)'
;KSYYYKPENFISVSNLIARMRKNAAGLATISILSTMVLVTLTGSLNLFIGGQNYLDTMYPSDYNISVGHMTSEAETEPVVEDVQAIIQKTADATHLSDYQVAQTTYWSASIRRIGGKVLEVYDQSDQETGQELKTEGVVYFFDQATYEQLTGQKVELGENEILAYGYQYPGRLDSQLEINGKTFAIKQKLDSNFIQGKLPQADLFQHQMGLYLVLPDLNQLGLKIDKNLEFSITAKNKENQDFIAGMAKELYSTDKMSQYGGTLFGGVDRYSMEKEWRETAGTLLFIGIFLSVIFLLATVLVIYYKQISEGYEDRENFVILQQVGLDQKQTGTTIRKQILTVFFLPLFFSFLYLGVAYKMIAKIVALLGATNAGLVLQTTLSICAVFFISYILVFLLTSRSYRKIVVR
;
A
#
# COMPACT_ATOMS: atom_id res chain seq x y z
N LYS A 1 -29.98 -10.52 -33.53
CA LYS A 1 -30.36 -10.75 -34.96
C LYS A 1 -31.29 -9.64 -35.47
N SER A 2 -32.35 -9.25 -34.75
CA SER A 2 -33.35 -8.25 -35.26
C SER A 2 -32.76 -6.84 -35.48
N TYR A 3 -31.70 -6.43 -34.77
CA TYR A 3 -31.04 -5.12 -34.91
C TYR A 3 -30.20 -5.05 -36.20
N TYR A 4 -29.51 -6.13 -36.54
CA TYR A 4 -28.63 -6.22 -37.71
C TYR A 4 -29.37 -6.13 -39.06
N TYR A 5 -30.57 -6.72 -39.16
CA TYR A 5 -31.34 -6.78 -40.42
C TYR A 5 -32.14 -5.50 -40.76
N LYS A 6 -32.07 -4.45 -39.92
CA LYS A 6 -32.61 -3.16 -40.29
C LYS A 6 -31.68 -2.52 -41.34
N PRO A 7 -32.18 -2.03 -42.51
CA PRO A 7 -31.34 -1.51 -43.61
C PRO A 7 -30.32 -0.46 -43.15
N GLU A 8 -30.73 0.43 -42.24
CA GLU A 8 -29.88 1.47 -41.67
C GLU A 8 -28.73 0.93 -40.80
N ASN A 9 -28.94 -0.20 -40.11
CA ASN A 9 -27.95 -0.81 -39.21
C ASN A 9 -27.06 -1.81 -39.96
N PHE A 10 -27.56 -2.47 -41.01
CA PHE A 10 -26.80 -3.45 -41.79
C PHE A 10 -25.56 -2.80 -42.43
N ILE A 11 -25.73 -1.67 -43.09
CA ILE A 11 -24.63 -0.92 -43.71
C ILE A 11 -23.66 -0.41 -42.65
N SER A 12 -24.20 0.14 -41.56
CA SER A 12 -23.38 0.67 -40.48
C SER A 12 -22.55 -0.41 -39.76
N VAL A 13 -23.12 -1.57 -39.46
CA VAL A 13 -22.45 -2.68 -38.77
C VAL A 13 -21.44 -3.37 -39.68
N SER A 14 -21.78 -3.59 -40.96
CA SER A 14 -20.87 -4.22 -41.94
C SER A 14 -19.65 -3.34 -42.20
N ASN A 15 -19.85 -2.03 -42.37
CA ASN A 15 -18.75 -1.07 -42.49
C ASN A 15 -17.91 -0.98 -41.22
N LEU A 16 -18.53 -1.04 -40.03
CA LEU A 16 -17.83 -1.03 -38.77
C LEU A 16 -16.90 -2.26 -38.60
N ILE A 17 -17.41 -3.46 -38.93
CA ILE A 17 -16.61 -4.70 -38.87
C ILE A 17 -15.43 -4.65 -39.87
N ALA A 18 -15.64 -4.20 -41.08
CA ALA A 18 -14.59 -4.06 -42.06
C ALA A 18 -13.53 -3.05 -41.65
N ARG A 19 -13.94 -1.92 -41.08
CA ARG A 19 -13.04 -0.89 -40.50
C ARG A 19 -12.26 -1.39 -39.28
N MET A 20 -12.92 -2.07 -38.35
CA MET A 20 -12.26 -2.64 -37.20
C MET A 20 -11.15 -3.60 -37.60
N ARG A 21 -11.40 -4.45 -38.62
CA ARG A 21 -10.39 -5.38 -39.13
C ARG A 21 -9.21 -4.65 -39.79
N LYS A 22 -9.49 -3.61 -40.60
CA LYS A 22 -8.45 -2.79 -41.25
C LYS A 22 -7.64 -1.97 -40.25
N ASN A 23 -8.27 -1.50 -39.18
CA ASN A 23 -7.70 -0.56 -38.22
C ASN A 23 -7.32 -1.20 -36.88
N ALA A 24 -7.34 -2.53 -36.77
CA ALA A 24 -7.13 -3.27 -35.53
C ALA A 24 -5.82 -2.88 -34.83
N ALA A 25 -4.73 -2.76 -35.58
CA ALA A 25 -3.43 -2.38 -35.03
C ALA A 25 -3.45 -0.97 -34.38
N GLY A 26 -4.02 0.02 -35.06
CA GLY A 26 -4.11 1.38 -34.51
C GLY A 26 -5.01 1.46 -33.28
N LEU A 27 -6.15 0.75 -33.27
CA LEU A 27 -7.03 0.67 -32.10
C LEU A 27 -6.34 -0.01 -30.91
N ALA A 28 -5.61 -1.09 -31.16
CA ALA A 28 -4.82 -1.78 -30.15
C ALA A 28 -3.72 -0.88 -29.58
N THR A 29 -2.99 -0.15 -30.42
CA THR A 29 -1.96 0.80 -29.99
C THR A 29 -2.54 1.88 -29.07
N ILE A 30 -3.69 2.48 -29.44
CA ILE A 30 -4.36 3.49 -28.61
C ILE A 30 -4.79 2.86 -27.27
N SER A 31 -5.34 1.64 -27.27
CA SER A 31 -5.74 0.96 -26.04
C SER A 31 -4.54 0.69 -25.13
N ILE A 32 -3.41 0.21 -25.67
CA ILE A 32 -2.20 -0.07 -24.93
C ILE A 32 -1.63 1.21 -24.34
N LEU A 33 -1.43 2.25 -25.14
CA LEU A 33 -0.90 3.54 -24.66
C LEU A 33 -1.80 4.16 -23.59
N SER A 34 -3.10 4.15 -23.79
CA SER A 34 -4.07 4.64 -22.79
C SER A 34 -4.02 3.82 -21.49
N THR A 35 -3.87 2.51 -21.59
CA THR A 35 -3.71 1.64 -20.41
C THR A 35 -2.41 1.95 -19.68
N MET A 36 -1.31 2.19 -20.41
CA MET A 36 -0.03 2.58 -19.81
C MET A 36 -0.14 3.89 -19.03
N VAL A 37 -0.84 4.91 -19.56
CA VAL A 37 -1.12 6.14 -18.80
C VAL A 37 -1.86 5.84 -17.51
N LEU A 38 -2.93 5.07 -17.59
CA LEU A 38 -3.78 4.75 -16.43
C LEU A 38 -3.00 3.95 -15.37
N VAL A 39 -2.26 2.93 -15.78
CA VAL A 39 -1.50 2.06 -14.85
C VAL A 39 -0.36 2.81 -14.18
N THR A 40 0.42 3.60 -14.94
CA THR A 40 1.55 4.37 -14.38
C THR A 40 1.08 5.43 -13.39
N LEU A 41 0.04 6.20 -13.73
CA LEU A 41 -0.53 7.19 -12.81
C LEU A 41 -1.17 6.53 -11.59
N THR A 42 -1.90 5.44 -11.78
CA THR A 42 -2.53 4.71 -10.67
C THR A 42 -1.48 4.18 -9.70
N GLY A 43 -0.40 3.56 -10.20
CA GLY A 43 0.67 3.04 -9.36
C GLY A 43 1.40 4.15 -8.60
N SER A 44 1.93 5.13 -9.32
CA SER A 44 2.79 6.18 -8.73
C SER A 44 2.02 7.13 -7.80
N LEU A 45 0.80 7.51 -8.16
CA LEU A 45 0.00 8.44 -7.34
C LEU A 45 -0.53 7.76 -6.08
N ASN A 46 -0.98 6.49 -6.18
CA ASN A 46 -1.40 5.75 -5.00
C ASN A 46 -0.25 5.49 -4.04
N LEU A 47 0.95 5.22 -4.53
CA LEU A 47 2.14 5.08 -3.69
C LEU A 47 2.44 6.38 -2.95
N PHE A 48 2.44 7.51 -3.64
CA PHE A 48 2.74 8.82 -3.05
C PHE A 48 1.70 9.22 -1.99
N ILE A 49 0.40 9.11 -2.32
CA ILE A 49 -0.68 9.48 -1.40
C ILE A 49 -0.78 8.48 -0.24
N GLY A 50 -0.51 7.19 -0.50
CA GLY A 50 -0.53 6.14 0.51
C GLY A 50 0.57 6.25 1.57
N GLY A 51 1.66 6.98 1.27
CA GLY A 51 2.80 7.10 2.16
C GLY A 51 2.50 7.73 3.52
N GLN A 52 1.55 8.65 3.59
CA GLN A 52 1.16 9.25 4.86
C GLN A 52 0.55 8.19 5.80
N ASN A 53 -0.36 7.37 5.28
CA ASN A 53 -0.94 6.27 6.07
C ASN A 53 0.10 5.22 6.47
N TYR A 54 1.10 5.00 5.62
CA TYR A 54 2.21 4.13 5.94
C TYR A 54 3.01 4.65 7.13
N LEU A 55 3.39 5.93 7.09
CA LEU A 55 4.15 6.56 8.17
C LEU A 55 3.36 6.59 9.48
N ASP A 56 2.08 6.93 9.44
CA ASP A 56 1.20 6.94 10.63
C ASP A 56 1.05 5.54 11.26
N THR A 57 1.13 4.49 10.44
CA THR A 57 1.02 3.11 10.90
C THR A 57 2.37 2.56 11.41
N MET A 58 3.46 2.86 10.69
CA MET A 58 4.78 2.31 10.98
C MET A 58 5.54 3.09 12.04
N TYR A 59 5.38 4.41 12.05
CA TYR A 59 6.07 5.35 12.93
C TYR A 59 5.06 6.28 13.60
N PRO A 60 4.25 5.77 14.56
CA PRO A 60 3.17 6.55 15.18
C PRO A 60 3.67 7.69 16.05
N SER A 61 4.89 7.61 16.56
CA SER A 61 5.53 8.60 17.42
C SER A 61 6.62 9.37 16.67
N ASP A 62 7.01 10.54 17.18
CA ASP A 62 8.03 11.36 16.53
C ASP A 62 9.43 10.74 16.63
N TYR A 63 9.72 10.07 17.75
CA TYR A 63 10.94 9.30 17.95
C TYR A 63 10.62 8.01 18.73
N ASN A 64 11.22 6.91 18.34
CA ASN A 64 11.05 5.63 19.02
C ASN A 64 12.42 5.06 19.38
N ILE A 65 12.54 4.52 20.58
CA ILE A 65 13.72 3.79 21.05
C ILE A 65 13.26 2.38 21.36
N SER A 66 13.78 1.40 20.63
CA SER A 66 13.52 -0.01 20.88
C SER A 66 14.71 -0.62 21.58
N VAL A 67 14.44 -1.31 22.67
CA VAL A 67 15.43 -2.08 23.44
C VAL A 67 14.92 -3.52 23.54
N GLY A 68 15.70 -4.47 23.07
CA GLY A 68 15.26 -5.86 23.00
C GLY A 68 16.27 -6.85 23.57
N HIS A 69 15.94 -8.14 23.48
CA HIS A 69 16.75 -9.28 23.94
C HIS A 69 17.12 -9.26 25.44
N MET A 70 16.27 -8.64 26.27
CA MET A 70 16.47 -8.72 27.73
C MET A 70 15.90 -10.02 28.28
N THR A 71 16.63 -10.61 29.22
CA THR A 71 16.29 -11.92 29.77
C THR A 71 15.80 -11.88 31.20
N SER A 72 16.09 -10.78 31.91
CA SER A 72 15.79 -10.63 33.36
C SER A 72 15.38 -9.21 33.74
N GLU A 73 14.67 -9.06 34.86
CA GLU A 73 14.35 -7.73 35.41
C GLU A 73 15.61 -6.98 35.85
N ALA A 74 16.63 -7.71 36.33
CA ALA A 74 17.90 -7.10 36.75
C ALA A 74 18.64 -6.44 35.57
N GLU A 75 18.44 -6.91 34.36
CA GLU A 75 18.95 -6.28 33.11
C GLU A 75 18.06 -5.12 32.65
N THR A 76 16.78 -5.19 32.94
CA THR A 76 15.78 -4.24 32.47
C THR A 76 15.87 -2.90 33.18
N GLU A 77 15.92 -2.87 34.52
CA GLU A 77 15.88 -1.63 35.30
C GLU A 77 17.00 -0.64 34.94
N PRO A 78 18.30 -1.04 34.91
CA PRO A 78 19.37 -0.11 34.53
C PRO A 78 19.22 0.48 33.14
N VAL A 79 18.70 -0.31 32.18
CA VAL A 79 18.46 0.15 30.79
C VAL A 79 17.35 1.18 30.74
N VAL A 80 16.26 0.97 31.49
CA VAL A 80 15.14 1.92 31.56
C VAL A 80 15.61 3.25 32.14
N GLU A 81 16.35 3.22 33.25
CA GLU A 81 16.90 4.41 33.91
C GLU A 81 17.83 5.19 32.96
N ASP A 82 18.73 4.48 32.27
CA ASP A 82 19.66 5.10 31.33
C ASP A 82 18.93 5.73 30.11
N VAL A 83 17.97 5.04 29.54
CA VAL A 83 17.18 5.57 28.38
C VAL A 83 16.41 6.81 28.83
N GLN A 84 15.76 6.77 30.00
CA GLN A 84 15.05 7.93 30.55
C GLN A 84 16.00 9.11 30.84
N ALA A 85 17.18 8.85 31.40
CA ALA A 85 18.19 9.87 31.62
C ALA A 85 18.70 10.49 30.28
N ILE A 86 18.89 9.70 29.25
CA ILE A 86 19.30 10.18 27.93
C ILE A 86 18.19 11.07 27.34
N ILE A 87 16.93 10.64 27.42
CA ILE A 87 15.78 11.43 26.95
C ILE A 87 15.76 12.78 27.66
N GLN A 88 15.80 12.78 28.98
CA GLN A 88 15.75 13.99 29.79
C GLN A 88 16.94 14.93 29.50
N LYS A 89 18.16 14.39 29.51
CA LYS A 89 19.39 15.16 29.21
C LYS A 89 19.29 15.81 27.82
N THR A 90 18.82 15.09 26.84
CA THR A 90 18.74 15.60 25.45
C THR A 90 17.63 16.62 25.34
N ALA A 91 16.48 16.42 25.99
CA ALA A 91 15.38 17.38 26.01
C ALA A 91 15.83 18.72 26.65
N ASP A 92 16.53 18.65 27.78
CA ASP A 92 17.06 19.84 28.45
C ASP A 92 18.10 20.59 27.60
N ALA A 93 18.99 19.85 26.93
CA ALA A 93 20.02 20.42 26.06
C ALA A 93 19.46 21.10 24.82
N THR A 94 18.32 20.63 24.34
CA THR A 94 17.64 21.15 23.12
C THR A 94 16.44 22.05 23.44
N HIS A 95 16.23 22.35 24.73
CA HIS A 95 15.08 23.14 25.22
C HIS A 95 13.71 22.60 24.82
N LEU A 96 13.59 21.28 24.67
CA LEU A 96 12.33 20.61 24.40
C LEU A 96 11.54 20.43 25.69
N SER A 97 10.52 21.25 25.93
CA SER A 97 9.75 21.26 27.18
C SER A 97 8.40 20.53 27.10
N ASP A 98 7.90 20.31 25.90
CA ASP A 98 6.54 19.76 25.69
C ASP A 98 6.62 18.45 24.88
N TYR A 99 6.91 17.39 25.59
CA TYR A 99 6.98 16.03 25.05
C TYR A 99 6.34 15.03 26.01
N GLN A 100 5.92 13.91 25.46
CA GLN A 100 5.38 12.77 26.19
C GLN A 100 6.20 11.53 25.86
N VAL A 101 6.48 10.71 26.87
CA VAL A 101 7.14 9.42 26.72
C VAL A 101 6.16 8.34 27.16
N ALA A 102 5.83 7.44 26.25
CA ALA A 102 5.10 6.22 26.58
C ALA A 102 6.06 5.05 26.55
N GLN A 103 6.13 4.29 27.63
CA GLN A 103 6.88 3.04 27.69
C GLN A 103 5.92 1.88 27.51
N THR A 104 6.25 0.97 26.62
CA THR A 104 5.50 -0.27 26.37
C THR A 104 6.43 -1.46 26.51
N THR A 105 5.98 -2.49 27.19
CA THR A 105 6.71 -3.76 27.35
C THR A 105 5.98 -4.85 26.60
N TYR A 106 6.71 -5.65 25.85
CA TYR A 106 6.18 -6.83 25.17
C TYR A 106 7.28 -7.90 25.06
N TRP A 107 6.88 -9.12 24.74
CA TRP A 107 7.82 -10.22 24.57
C TRP A 107 7.70 -10.77 23.15
N SER A 108 8.78 -11.30 22.62
CA SER A 108 8.79 -11.89 21.30
C SER A 108 9.55 -13.21 21.28
N ALA A 109 9.11 -14.09 20.38
CA ALA A 109 9.81 -15.34 20.12
C ALA A 109 9.65 -15.74 18.65
N SER A 110 10.69 -16.35 18.09
CA SER A 110 10.64 -16.93 16.77
C SER A 110 9.79 -18.20 16.77
N ILE A 111 8.95 -18.36 15.76
CA ILE A 111 8.07 -19.52 15.62
C ILE A 111 8.84 -20.65 14.91
N ARG A 112 9.03 -21.76 15.61
CA ARG A 112 9.66 -22.98 15.07
C ARG A 112 8.71 -23.74 14.14
N ARG A 113 7.45 -23.86 14.57
CA ARG A 113 6.45 -24.67 13.88
C ARG A 113 5.05 -24.17 14.14
N ILE A 114 4.26 -24.11 13.07
CA ILE A 114 2.81 -23.91 13.12
C ILE A 114 2.13 -25.10 12.47
N GLY A 115 1.11 -25.65 13.14
CA GLY A 115 0.29 -26.70 12.59
C GLY A 115 -1.05 -26.83 13.30
N GLY A 116 -2.16 -26.49 12.61
CA GLY A 116 -3.49 -26.59 13.18
C GLY A 116 -3.70 -25.68 14.39
N LYS A 117 -3.73 -26.28 15.59
CA LYS A 117 -3.91 -25.58 16.86
C LYS A 117 -2.62 -25.51 17.68
N VAL A 118 -1.50 -25.98 17.15
CA VAL A 118 -0.23 -26.09 17.85
C VAL A 118 0.74 -25.04 17.35
N LEU A 119 1.32 -24.30 18.27
CA LEU A 119 2.37 -23.32 18.09
C LEU A 119 3.60 -23.75 18.90
N GLU A 120 4.68 -24.04 18.21
CA GLU A 120 5.99 -24.27 18.83
C GLU A 120 6.85 -23.05 18.60
N VAL A 121 7.35 -22.47 19.67
CA VAL A 121 8.27 -21.31 19.62
C VAL A 121 9.64 -21.72 20.14
N TYR A 122 10.65 -20.99 19.67
CA TYR A 122 11.99 -21.13 20.21
C TYR A 122 12.09 -20.47 21.57
N ASP A 123 12.74 -21.15 22.50
CA ASP A 123 13.21 -20.58 23.75
C ASP A 123 14.62 -19.98 23.54
N GLN A 124 15.06 -19.06 24.39
CA GLN A 124 16.42 -18.52 24.32
C GLN A 124 17.51 -19.58 24.42
N SER A 125 17.27 -20.65 25.19
CA SER A 125 18.18 -21.77 25.29
C SER A 125 18.40 -22.51 23.97
N ASP A 126 17.44 -22.47 23.03
CA ASP A 126 17.59 -23.04 21.71
C ASP A 126 18.56 -22.24 20.83
N GLN A 127 18.69 -20.93 21.07
CA GLN A 127 19.60 -20.06 20.31
C GLN A 127 21.08 -20.29 20.68
N GLU A 128 21.36 -20.71 21.90
CA GLU A 128 22.72 -20.99 22.37
C GLU A 128 23.35 -22.21 21.70
N THR A 129 22.56 -23.04 21.04
CA THR A 129 23.05 -24.29 20.39
C THR A 129 23.72 -24.09 19.03
N GLY A 130 23.73 -22.86 18.48
CA GLY A 130 24.39 -22.54 17.20
C GLY A 130 23.75 -23.22 15.97
N GLN A 131 22.56 -23.78 16.09
CA GLN A 131 21.80 -24.33 14.97
C GLN A 131 21.15 -23.21 14.16
N GLU A 132 21.14 -23.36 12.84
CA GLU A 132 20.43 -22.46 11.93
C GLU A 132 18.92 -22.57 12.21
N LEU A 133 18.33 -21.50 12.75
CA LEU A 133 16.94 -21.48 13.15
C LEU A 133 16.05 -21.31 11.89
N LYS A 134 15.28 -22.33 11.56
CA LYS A 134 14.22 -22.20 10.54
C LYS A 134 12.99 -21.60 11.19
N THR A 135 12.78 -20.32 10.93
CA THR A 135 11.68 -19.55 11.50
C THR A 135 10.50 -19.49 10.52
N GLU A 136 9.30 -19.85 10.96
CA GLU A 136 8.06 -19.69 10.19
C GLU A 136 7.43 -18.30 10.36
N GLY A 137 7.81 -17.57 11.44
CA GLY A 137 7.33 -16.23 11.74
C GLY A 137 7.73 -15.81 13.15
N VAL A 138 7.09 -14.75 13.65
CA VAL A 138 7.30 -14.23 15.00
C VAL A 138 5.98 -14.19 15.76
N VAL A 139 6.01 -14.56 17.03
CA VAL A 139 4.91 -14.33 17.97
C VAL A 139 5.29 -13.23 18.94
N TYR A 140 4.35 -12.31 19.14
CA TYR A 140 4.44 -11.21 20.11
C TYR A 140 3.46 -11.48 21.24
N PHE A 141 3.95 -11.42 22.48
CA PHE A 141 3.16 -11.60 23.67
C PHE A 141 3.05 -10.28 24.41
N PHE A 142 1.86 -10.00 24.88
CA PHE A 142 1.51 -8.83 25.67
C PHE A 142 0.81 -9.27 26.94
N ASP A 143 1.07 -8.59 28.03
CA ASP A 143 0.23 -8.75 29.22
C ASP A 143 -1.07 -7.96 29.10
N GLN A 144 -2.03 -8.29 29.96
CA GLN A 144 -3.33 -7.65 29.98
C GLN A 144 -3.22 -6.13 30.25
N ALA A 145 -2.32 -5.70 31.12
CA ALA A 145 -2.14 -4.29 31.45
C ALA A 145 -1.64 -3.48 30.24
N THR A 146 -0.68 -4.01 29.50
CA THR A 146 -0.18 -3.40 28.26
C THR A 146 -1.27 -3.32 27.18
N TYR A 147 -2.08 -4.38 27.03
CA TYR A 147 -3.21 -4.36 26.10
C TYR A 147 -4.21 -3.26 26.47
N GLU A 148 -4.60 -3.17 27.76
CA GLU A 148 -5.51 -2.12 28.25
C GLU A 148 -4.92 -0.71 28.05
N GLN A 149 -3.62 -0.52 28.32
CA GLN A 149 -2.91 0.73 28.08
C GLN A 149 -2.96 1.13 26.60
N LEU A 150 -2.68 0.19 25.70
CA LEU A 150 -2.62 0.45 24.27
C LEU A 150 -4.02 0.68 23.65
N THR A 151 -5.04 -0.04 24.10
CA THR A 151 -6.36 -0.02 23.47
C THR A 151 -7.37 0.88 24.18
N GLY A 152 -7.16 1.16 25.47
CA GLY A 152 -8.15 1.78 26.35
C GLY A 152 -9.31 0.83 26.71
N GLN A 153 -9.27 -0.43 26.28
CA GLN A 153 -10.32 -1.43 26.52
C GLN A 153 -9.91 -2.31 27.68
N LYS A 154 -10.74 -2.36 28.70
CA LYS A 154 -10.57 -3.31 29.80
C LYS A 154 -10.94 -4.71 29.36
N VAL A 155 -10.13 -5.68 29.73
CA VAL A 155 -10.35 -7.09 29.47
C VAL A 155 -10.06 -7.87 30.76
N GLU A 156 -10.86 -8.84 31.09
CA GLU A 156 -10.60 -9.77 32.18
C GLU A 156 -10.32 -11.15 31.58
N LEU A 157 -9.10 -11.64 31.71
CA LEU A 157 -8.68 -12.95 31.21
C LEU A 157 -8.57 -13.92 32.40
N GLY A 158 -9.17 -15.10 32.23
CA GLY A 158 -8.91 -16.22 33.13
C GLY A 158 -7.51 -16.78 32.95
N GLU A 159 -7.04 -17.59 33.89
CA GLU A 159 -5.68 -18.13 33.96
C GLU A 159 -5.17 -18.77 32.65
N ASN A 160 -6.04 -19.45 31.90
CA ASN A 160 -5.71 -20.08 30.61
C ASN A 160 -6.50 -19.46 29.44
N GLU A 161 -6.93 -18.21 29.55
CA GLU A 161 -7.60 -17.49 28.49
C GLU A 161 -6.64 -16.49 27.81
N ILE A 162 -6.75 -16.35 26.49
CA ILE A 162 -5.96 -15.42 25.71
C ILE A 162 -6.82 -14.64 24.71
N LEU A 163 -6.35 -13.44 24.32
CA LEU A 163 -6.78 -12.81 23.05
C LEU A 163 -5.76 -13.13 21.96
N ALA A 164 -6.20 -13.25 20.73
CA ALA A 164 -5.33 -13.61 19.63
C ALA A 164 -5.65 -12.80 18.36
N TYR A 165 -4.60 -12.29 17.71
CA TYR A 165 -4.64 -11.73 16.36
C TYR A 165 -3.55 -12.38 15.50
N GLY A 166 -3.88 -12.84 14.30
CA GLY A 166 -2.93 -13.43 13.38
C GLY A 166 -2.85 -12.67 12.06
N TYR A 167 -1.67 -12.21 11.72
CA TYR A 167 -1.37 -11.63 10.40
C TYR A 167 -0.74 -12.70 9.52
N GLN A 168 -1.36 -12.99 8.37
CA GLN A 168 -0.94 -14.06 7.45
C GLN A 168 -0.75 -15.44 8.12
N TYR A 169 -1.43 -15.67 9.23
CA TYR A 169 -1.36 -16.92 9.97
C TYR A 169 -1.97 -18.06 9.15
N PRO A 170 -1.19 -19.10 8.80
CA PRO A 170 -1.64 -20.18 7.92
C PRO A 170 -2.62 -21.14 8.60
N GLY A 171 -2.67 -21.12 9.93
CA GLY A 171 -3.57 -21.91 10.73
C GLY A 171 -4.92 -21.23 10.91
N ARG A 172 -5.94 -22.02 11.29
CA ARG A 172 -7.20 -21.47 11.75
C ARG A 172 -7.10 -21.23 13.25
N LEU A 173 -7.13 -19.99 13.68
CA LEU A 173 -7.30 -19.64 15.08
C LEU A 173 -8.70 -20.09 15.50
N ASP A 174 -8.82 -21.31 16.05
CA ASP A 174 -10.10 -21.85 16.53
C ASP A 174 -10.40 -21.34 17.95
N SER A 175 -11.00 -22.17 18.79
CA SER A 175 -11.31 -21.82 20.17
C SER A 175 -10.15 -22.07 21.15
N GLN A 176 -9.09 -22.73 20.72
CA GLN A 176 -7.94 -23.08 21.55
C GLN A 176 -6.64 -23.00 20.75
N LEU A 177 -5.54 -22.66 21.43
CA LEU A 177 -4.18 -22.64 20.91
C LEU A 177 -3.27 -23.34 21.92
N GLU A 178 -2.51 -24.31 21.48
CA GLU A 178 -1.47 -24.96 22.27
C GLU A 178 -0.13 -24.28 21.97
N ILE A 179 0.55 -23.79 23.00
CA ILE A 179 1.86 -23.12 22.92
C ILE A 179 2.86 -23.98 23.71
N ASN A 180 3.84 -24.56 23.00
CA ASN A 180 4.85 -25.46 23.59
C ASN A 180 4.25 -26.48 24.59
N GLY A 181 3.15 -27.13 24.23
CA GLY A 181 2.48 -28.15 25.05
C GLY A 181 1.47 -27.64 26.07
N LYS A 182 1.34 -26.34 26.27
CA LYS A 182 0.33 -25.73 27.13
C LYS A 182 -0.85 -25.20 26.34
N THR A 183 -2.07 -25.59 26.71
CA THR A 183 -3.29 -25.21 26.00
C THR A 183 -3.95 -23.98 26.60
N PHE A 184 -4.25 -23.01 25.76
CA PHE A 184 -4.99 -21.78 26.09
C PHE A 184 -6.31 -21.71 25.33
N ALA A 185 -7.35 -21.25 25.99
CA ALA A 185 -8.64 -20.96 25.37
C ALA A 185 -8.59 -19.55 24.73
N ILE A 186 -8.93 -19.42 23.45
CA ILE A 186 -9.04 -18.12 22.81
C ILE A 186 -10.40 -17.52 23.16
N LYS A 187 -10.40 -16.60 24.13
CA LYS A 187 -11.59 -15.88 24.58
C LYS A 187 -12.17 -15.00 23.48
N GLN A 188 -11.28 -14.31 22.77
CA GLN A 188 -11.65 -13.44 21.65
C GLN A 188 -10.58 -13.44 20.58
N LYS A 189 -11.01 -13.53 19.32
CA LYS A 189 -10.19 -13.23 18.18
C LYS A 189 -10.35 -11.75 17.87
N LEU A 190 -9.22 -11.08 17.73
CA LEU A 190 -9.21 -9.66 17.38
C LEU A 190 -9.29 -9.51 15.86
N ASP A 191 -10.14 -8.61 15.40
CA ASP A 191 -10.37 -8.35 13.97
C ASP A 191 -9.25 -7.51 13.34
N SER A 192 -8.48 -6.81 14.16
CA SER A 192 -7.38 -5.96 13.73
C SER A 192 -6.18 -6.04 14.69
N ASN A 193 -5.01 -5.68 14.19
CA ASN A 193 -3.81 -5.58 15.01
C ASN A 193 -3.92 -4.39 15.97
N PHE A 194 -4.01 -4.66 17.26
CA PHE A 194 -4.23 -3.66 18.30
C PHE A 194 -3.01 -2.75 18.55
N ILE A 195 -1.81 -3.11 18.08
CA ILE A 195 -0.60 -2.28 18.15
C ILE A 195 -0.46 -1.36 16.94
N GLN A 196 -1.28 -1.55 15.90
CA GLN A 196 -1.22 -0.76 14.68
C GLN A 196 -1.45 0.73 14.95
N GLY A 197 -0.51 1.57 14.52
CA GLY A 197 -0.54 3.00 14.75
C GLY A 197 -0.28 3.42 16.21
N LYS A 198 0.31 2.53 17.03
CA LYS A 198 0.66 2.80 18.44
C LYS A 198 2.10 2.44 18.76
N LEU A 199 2.59 1.36 18.17
CA LEU A 199 3.99 0.94 18.28
C LEU A 199 4.61 0.89 16.89
N PRO A 200 5.92 1.11 16.75
CA PRO A 200 6.63 0.92 15.48
C PRO A 200 6.44 -0.50 14.97
N GLN A 201 6.18 -0.62 13.68
CA GLN A 201 5.90 -1.91 13.06
C GLN A 201 6.90 -2.25 11.96
N ALA A 202 8.12 -1.72 12.05
CA ALA A 202 9.17 -1.97 11.05
C ALA A 202 9.42 -3.46 10.80
N ASP A 203 9.26 -4.29 11.84
CA ASP A 203 9.47 -5.74 11.74
C ASP A 203 8.34 -6.49 11.03
N LEU A 204 7.14 -5.92 10.92
CA LEU A 204 6.01 -6.58 10.24
C LEU A 204 6.27 -6.87 8.76
N PHE A 205 7.15 -6.09 8.12
CA PHE A 205 7.53 -6.32 6.72
C PHE A 205 8.68 -7.31 6.55
N GLN A 206 9.45 -7.57 7.59
CA GLN A 206 10.54 -8.54 7.54
C GLN A 206 10.03 -9.97 7.71
N HIS A 207 8.89 -10.16 8.38
CA HIS A 207 8.33 -11.47 8.67
C HIS A 207 7.07 -11.73 7.85
N GLN A 208 7.04 -12.85 7.14
CA GLN A 208 5.90 -13.27 6.34
C GLN A 208 4.64 -13.53 7.20
N MET A 209 4.79 -13.70 8.50
CA MET A 209 3.73 -14.03 9.44
C MET A 209 4.00 -13.49 10.83
N GLY A 210 2.95 -12.93 11.45
CA GLY A 210 2.97 -12.44 12.83
C GLY A 210 1.76 -12.94 13.62
N LEU A 211 1.98 -13.39 14.83
CA LEU A 211 0.93 -13.74 15.78
C LEU A 211 1.06 -12.84 17.01
N TYR A 212 -0.06 -12.23 17.42
CA TYR A 212 -0.12 -11.32 18.57
C TYR A 212 -1.06 -11.90 19.60
N LEU A 213 -0.53 -12.18 20.79
CA LEU A 213 -1.24 -12.84 21.88
C LEU A 213 -1.25 -11.96 23.11
N VAL A 214 -2.41 -11.86 23.76
CA VAL A 214 -2.54 -11.20 25.06
C VAL A 214 -2.83 -12.25 26.11
N LEU A 215 -2.00 -12.30 27.17
CA LEU A 215 -2.09 -13.27 28.26
C LEU A 215 -2.28 -12.56 29.62
N PRO A 216 -2.92 -13.18 30.59
CA PRO A 216 -3.03 -12.60 31.93
C PRO A 216 -1.68 -12.56 32.65
N ASP A 217 -0.83 -13.57 32.45
CA ASP A 217 0.52 -13.67 33.03
C ASP A 217 1.43 -14.48 32.08
N LEU A 218 2.55 -13.86 31.67
CA LEU A 218 3.52 -14.48 30.77
C LEU A 218 4.35 -15.59 31.42
N ASN A 219 4.51 -15.56 32.76
CA ASN A 219 5.21 -16.62 33.48
C ASN A 219 4.55 -17.99 33.27
N GLN A 220 3.27 -18.00 32.94
CA GLN A 220 2.54 -19.22 32.64
C GLN A 220 3.10 -19.98 31.44
N LEU A 221 3.79 -19.31 30.51
CA LEU A 221 4.38 -19.99 29.35
C LEU A 221 5.51 -20.94 29.78
N GLY A 222 6.22 -20.64 30.86
CA GLY A 222 7.38 -21.41 31.30
C GLY A 222 8.55 -21.36 30.34
N LEU A 223 8.58 -20.33 29.47
CA LEU A 223 9.57 -20.12 28.42
C LEU A 223 10.45 -18.91 28.77
N LYS A 224 11.72 -18.99 28.41
CA LYS A 224 12.62 -17.83 28.39
C LYS A 224 12.55 -17.19 27.02
N ILE A 225 11.76 -16.14 26.91
CA ILE A 225 11.54 -15.40 25.67
C ILE A 225 12.08 -13.98 25.79
N ASP A 226 12.43 -13.37 24.66
CA ASP A 226 13.00 -12.03 24.63
C ASP A 226 12.00 -10.98 25.13
N LYS A 227 12.38 -10.24 26.18
CA LYS A 227 11.66 -9.07 26.65
C LYS A 227 12.11 -7.84 25.87
N ASN A 228 11.15 -7.07 25.37
CA ASN A 228 11.38 -5.88 24.59
C ASN A 228 10.72 -4.68 25.26
N LEU A 229 11.41 -3.56 25.23
CA LEU A 229 10.89 -2.26 25.66
C LEU A 229 10.84 -1.31 24.48
N GLU A 230 9.75 -0.60 24.37
CA GLU A 230 9.57 0.46 23.38
C GLU A 230 9.30 1.78 24.12
N PHE A 231 10.14 2.78 23.89
CA PHE A 231 9.93 4.14 24.33
C PHE A 231 9.47 4.98 23.16
N SER A 232 8.21 5.34 23.17
CA SER A 232 7.58 6.17 22.16
C SER A 232 7.55 7.62 22.63
N ILE A 233 8.27 8.51 21.96
CA ILE A 233 8.37 9.92 22.28
C ILE A 233 7.55 10.72 21.29
N THR A 234 6.58 11.48 21.80
CA THR A 234 5.75 12.40 21.01
C THR A 234 6.01 13.82 21.47
N ALA A 235 6.47 14.67 20.56
CA ALA A 235 6.74 16.06 20.83
C ALA A 235 5.74 16.94 20.07
N LYS A 236 5.27 18.03 20.70
CA LYS A 236 4.33 18.95 20.03
C LYS A 236 4.94 19.72 18.86
N ASN A 237 6.26 19.93 18.91
CA ASN A 237 7.03 20.50 17.81
C ASN A 237 7.66 19.39 16.97
N LYS A 238 7.03 19.04 15.86
CA LYS A 238 7.50 18.00 14.92
C LYS A 238 8.85 18.26 14.27
N GLU A 239 9.42 19.44 14.42
CA GLU A 239 10.65 19.90 13.74
C GLU A 239 11.88 19.95 14.66
N ASN A 240 11.86 19.30 15.82
CA ASN A 240 13.02 19.37 16.71
C ASN A 240 14.15 18.42 16.25
N GLN A 241 14.77 18.76 15.12
CA GLN A 241 15.89 18.00 14.55
C GLN A 241 17.09 17.92 15.51
N ASP A 242 17.29 18.95 16.34
CA ASP A 242 18.39 18.99 17.31
C ASP A 242 18.18 17.93 18.41
N PHE A 243 16.94 17.76 18.86
CA PHE A 243 16.60 16.70 19.81
C PHE A 243 16.84 15.31 19.20
N ILE A 244 16.35 15.07 17.99
CA ILE A 244 16.51 13.80 17.27
C ILE A 244 18.00 13.49 17.04
N ALA A 245 18.78 14.49 16.59
CA ALA A 245 20.20 14.34 16.38
C ALA A 245 20.96 14.10 17.70
N GLY A 246 20.54 14.76 18.79
CA GLY A 246 21.06 14.57 20.12
C GLY A 246 20.76 13.16 20.65
N MET A 247 19.53 12.68 20.48
CA MET A 247 19.13 11.32 20.84
C MET A 247 19.96 10.28 20.10
N ALA A 248 20.07 10.41 18.78
CA ALA A 248 20.87 9.48 17.97
C ALA A 248 22.33 9.47 18.43
N LYS A 249 22.93 10.63 18.69
CA LYS A 249 24.33 10.73 19.16
C LYS A 249 24.55 10.04 20.51
N GLU A 250 23.66 10.24 21.46
CA GLU A 250 23.79 9.63 22.79
C GLU A 250 23.53 8.11 22.76
N LEU A 251 22.51 7.66 22.05
CA LEU A 251 22.15 6.24 21.96
C LEU A 251 23.20 5.43 21.20
N TYR A 252 23.75 5.95 20.10
CA TYR A 252 24.78 5.27 19.31
C TYR A 252 26.20 5.57 19.77
N SER A 253 26.38 6.16 20.99
CA SER A 253 27.72 6.34 21.52
C SER A 253 28.40 4.99 21.75
N THR A 254 29.70 4.93 21.49
CA THR A 254 30.48 3.68 21.59
C THR A 254 30.39 3.08 23.02
N ASP A 255 30.31 3.91 24.04
CA ASP A 255 30.23 3.48 25.42
C ASP A 255 28.90 2.78 25.72
N LYS A 256 27.79 3.30 25.22
CA LYS A 256 26.47 2.70 25.45
C LYS A 256 26.28 1.40 24.63
N MET A 257 26.72 1.36 23.39
CA MET A 257 26.69 0.13 22.60
C MET A 257 27.53 -0.99 23.22
N SER A 258 28.68 -0.66 23.80
CA SER A 258 29.53 -1.65 24.51
C SER A 258 28.90 -2.10 25.82
N GLN A 259 28.26 -1.20 26.57
CA GLN A 259 27.64 -1.48 27.87
C GLN A 259 26.50 -2.50 27.73
N TYR A 260 25.69 -2.41 26.68
CA TYR A 260 24.49 -3.24 26.52
C TYR A 260 24.64 -4.38 25.53
N GLY A 261 25.84 -4.62 24.99
CA GLY A 261 26.16 -5.82 24.22
C GLY A 261 25.28 -6.06 22.98
N GLY A 262 24.76 -4.99 22.37
CA GLY A 262 23.83 -5.08 21.24
C GLY A 262 22.35 -5.17 21.63
N THR A 263 22.03 -5.07 22.91
CA THR A 263 20.65 -5.07 23.43
C THR A 263 19.89 -3.79 23.04
N LEU A 264 20.60 -2.69 22.79
CA LEU A 264 20.00 -1.43 22.39
C LEU A 264 19.91 -1.36 20.85
N PHE A 265 18.72 -1.39 20.31
CA PHE A 265 18.47 -1.35 18.86
C PHE A 265 18.30 0.06 18.32
N GLY A 266 18.82 1.04 18.90
CA GLY A 266 18.80 2.37 18.33
C GLY A 266 17.42 3.03 18.28
N GLY A 267 17.44 4.29 17.88
CA GLY A 267 16.23 5.08 17.70
C GLY A 267 15.84 5.21 16.23
N VAL A 268 14.53 5.25 15.98
CA VAL A 268 13.98 5.58 14.68
C VAL A 268 13.18 6.86 14.82
N ASP A 269 13.51 7.85 14.01
CA ASP A 269 12.76 9.10 13.95
C ASP A 269 11.82 9.14 12.76
N ARG A 270 10.60 9.60 13.01
CA ARG A 270 9.57 9.74 11.99
C ARG A 270 9.93 10.77 10.93
N TYR A 271 10.62 11.84 11.30
CA TYR A 271 10.95 12.91 10.37
C TYR A 271 11.91 12.44 9.27
N SER A 272 12.98 11.72 9.63
CA SER A 272 13.90 11.14 8.65
C SER A 272 13.20 10.12 7.76
N MET A 273 12.34 9.28 8.33
CA MET A 273 11.54 8.32 7.56
C MET A 273 10.56 9.00 6.61
N GLU A 274 9.89 10.08 7.05
CA GLU A 274 9.00 10.88 6.21
C GLU A 274 9.77 11.55 5.05
N LYS A 275 10.95 12.08 5.33
CA LYS A 275 11.82 12.69 4.30
C LYS A 275 12.25 11.65 3.27
N GLU A 276 12.79 10.53 3.71
CA GLU A 276 13.23 9.43 2.83
C GLU A 276 12.08 8.88 1.98
N TRP A 277 10.91 8.67 2.60
CA TRP A 277 9.72 8.28 1.89
C TRP A 277 9.30 9.29 0.83
N ARG A 278 9.27 10.57 1.18
CA ARG A 278 8.88 11.66 0.28
C ARG A 278 9.85 11.79 -0.91
N GLU A 279 11.13 11.63 -0.69
CA GLU A 279 12.15 11.63 -1.74
C GLU A 279 11.96 10.43 -2.69
N THR A 280 11.77 9.24 -2.16
CA THR A 280 11.60 8.01 -2.95
C THR A 280 10.25 8.00 -3.69
N ALA A 281 9.16 8.18 -2.97
CA ALA A 281 7.81 8.17 -3.56
C ALA A 281 7.60 9.37 -4.49
N GLY A 282 8.17 10.53 -4.18
CA GLY A 282 8.17 11.72 -5.03
C GLY A 282 8.92 11.50 -6.34
N THR A 283 10.06 10.83 -6.30
CA THR A 283 10.82 10.45 -7.52
C THR A 283 10.01 9.50 -8.40
N LEU A 284 9.39 8.48 -7.79
CA LEU A 284 8.52 7.54 -8.53
C LEU A 284 7.29 8.24 -9.11
N LEU A 285 6.69 9.19 -8.38
CA LEU A 285 5.59 10.00 -8.88
C LEU A 285 6.02 10.87 -10.07
N PHE A 286 7.17 11.53 -9.97
CA PHE A 286 7.72 12.33 -11.06
C PHE A 286 7.92 11.50 -12.33
N ILE A 287 8.56 10.33 -12.22
CA ILE A 287 8.74 9.39 -13.33
C ILE A 287 7.38 8.95 -13.90
N GLY A 288 6.43 8.61 -13.03
CA GLY A 288 5.09 8.18 -13.43
C GLY A 288 4.33 9.26 -14.19
N ILE A 289 4.36 10.50 -13.73
CA ILE A 289 3.77 11.65 -14.43
C ILE A 289 4.46 11.88 -15.78
N PHE A 290 5.79 11.88 -15.80
CA PHE A 290 6.57 12.10 -17.01
C PHE A 290 6.27 11.05 -18.09
N LEU A 291 6.29 9.77 -17.74
CA LEU A 291 5.92 8.68 -18.66
C LEU A 291 4.47 8.81 -19.12
N SER A 292 3.56 9.16 -18.21
CA SER A 292 2.14 9.34 -18.56
C SER A 292 1.92 10.47 -19.54
N VAL A 293 2.66 11.58 -19.44
CA VAL A 293 2.62 12.67 -20.41
C VAL A 293 3.13 12.20 -21.78
N ILE A 294 4.22 11.44 -21.82
CA ILE A 294 4.75 10.88 -23.08
C ILE A 294 3.72 9.95 -23.74
N PHE A 295 3.15 9.02 -22.98
CA PHE A 295 2.16 8.09 -23.52
C PHE A 295 0.88 8.81 -23.93
N LEU A 296 0.46 9.85 -23.21
CA LEU A 296 -0.69 10.67 -23.58
C LEU A 296 -0.44 11.41 -24.91
N LEU A 297 0.73 12.05 -25.07
CA LEU A 297 1.11 12.69 -26.32
C LEU A 297 1.15 11.70 -27.48
N ALA A 298 1.74 10.52 -27.28
CA ALA A 298 1.76 9.47 -28.27
C ALA A 298 0.32 9.02 -28.65
N THR A 299 -0.55 8.87 -27.67
CA THR A 299 -1.96 8.52 -27.87
C THR A 299 -2.67 9.58 -28.70
N VAL A 300 -2.48 10.87 -28.38
CA VAL A 300 -3.07 12.00 -29.13
C VAL A 300 -2.59 12.01 -30.57
N LEU A 301 -1.29 11.82 -30.82
CA LEU A 301 -0.73 11.77 -32.15
C LEU A 301 -1.28 10.60 -32.97
N VAL A 302 -1.32 9.41 -32.40
CA VAL A 302 -1.87 8.23 -33.07
C VAL A 302 -3.34 8.44 -33.42
N ILE A 303 -4.14 8.97 -32.51
CA ILE A 303 -5.55 9.31 -32.73
C ILE A 303 -5.68 10.34 -33.87
N TYR A 304 -4.90 11.41 -33.79
CA TYR A 304 -4.95 12.51 -34.76
C TYR A 304 -4.63 12.03 -36.18
N TYR A 305 -3.48 11.38 -36.37
CA TYR A 305 -3.08 10.87 -37.70
C TYR A 305 -4.06 9.83 -38.22
N LYS A 306 -4.58 8.97 -37.38
CA LYS A 306 -5.57 7.98 -37.75
C LYS A 306 -6.87 8.63 -38.22
N GLN A 307 -7.36 9.64 -37.51
CA GLN A 307 -8.58 10.36 -37.94
C GLN A 307 -8.40 11.09 -39.28
N ILE A 308 -7.23 11.68 -39.50
CA ILE A 308 -6.92 12.33 -40.78
C ILE A 308 -6.93 11.30 -41.93
N SER A 309 -6.21 10.19 -41.74
CA SER A 309 -6.17 9.11 -42.76
C SER A 309 -7.53 8.56 -43.06
N GLU A 310 -8.32 8.24 -42.03
CA GLU A 310 -9.70 7.77 -42.20
C GLU A 310 -10.61 8.83 -42.84
N GLY A 311 -10.41 10.11 -42.55
CA GLY A 311 -11.16 11.22 -43.13
C GLY A 311 -10.99 11.31 -44.64
N TYR A 312 -9.79 11.13 -45.15
CA TYR A 312 -9.55 11.12 -46.61
C TYR A 312 -10.14 9.89 -47.32
N GLU A 313 -10.00 8.70 -46.71
CA GLU A 313 -10.62 7.48 -47.27
C GLU A 313 -12.15 7.56 -47.25
N ASP A 314 -12.73 8.10 -46.22
CA ASP A 314 -14.18 8.23 -46.08
C ASP A 314 -14.75 9.27 -47.04
N ARG A 315 -14.01 10.29 -47.37
CA ARG A 315 -14.48 11.32 -48.34
C ARG A 315 -14.90 10.69 -49.67
N GLU A 316 -14.11 9.81 -50.24
CA GLU A 316 -14.44 9.14 -51.49
C GLU A 316 -15.70 8.27 -51.35
N ASN A 317 -15.81 7.49 -50.28
CA ASN A 317 -16.97 6.66 -50.01
C ASN A 317 -18.25 7.47 -49.80
N PHE A 318 -18.17 8.65 -49.18
CA PHE A 318 -19.34 9.51 -48.96
C PHE A 318 -19.79 10.23 -50.23
N VAL A 319 -18.88 10.59 -51.12
CA VAL A 319 -19.25 11.11 -52.45
C VAL A 319 -20.05 10.06 -53.24
N ILE A 320 -19.63 8.80 -53.22
CA ILE A 320 -20.35 7.70 -53.84
C ILE A 320 -21.73 7.49 -53.21
N LEU A 321 -21.84 7.50 -51.87
CA LEU A 321 -23.11 7.32 -51.18
C LEU A 321 -24.11 8.45 -51.45
N GLN A 322 -23.63 9.70 -51.61
CA GLN A 322 -24.48 10.83 -52.02
C GLN A 322 -24.96 10.69 -53.44
N GLN A 323 -24.14 10.19 -54.35
CA GLN A 323 -24.56 9.91 -55.76
C GLN A 323 -25.62 8.83 -55.85
N VAL A 324 -25.68 7.89 -54.90
CA VAL A 324 -26.70 6.83 -54.84
C VAL A 324 -27.96 7.29 -54.10
N GLY A 325 -28.05 8.56 -53.64
CA GLY A 325 -29.27 9.16 -53.11
C GLY A 325 -29.37 9.23 -51.56
N LEU A 326 -28.29 9.07 -50.84
CA LEU A 326 -28.30 9.29 -49.37
C LEU A 326 -28.40 10.79 -49.06
N ASP A 327 -29.35 11.16 -48.19
CA ASP A 327 -29.51 12.53 -47.72
C ASP A 327 -28.29 12.94 -46.86
N GLN A 328 -27.86 14.20 -46.98
CA GLN A 328 -26.73 14.77 -46.20
C GLN A 328 -26.90 14.61 -44.69
N LYS A 329 -28.13 14.65 -44.19
CA LYS A 329 -28.44 14.51 -42.76
C LYS A 329 -28.24 13.06 -42.27
N GLN A 330 -28.61 12.09 -43.04
CA GLN A 330 -28.41 10.65 -42.75
C GLN A 330 -26.93 10.30 -42.83
N THR A 331 -26.21 10.80 -43.81
CA THR A 331 -24.78 10.67 -43.98
C THR A 331 -24.05 11.21 -42.75
N GLY A 332 -24.35 12.42 -42.31
CA GLY A 332 -23.72 13.03 -41.11
C GLY A 332 -23.97 12.27 -39.81
N THR A 333 -25.16 11.69 -39.63
CA THR A 333 -25.49 10.86 -38.47
C THR A 333 -24.73 9.55 -38.46
N THR A 334 -24.61 8.90 -39.60
CA THR A 334 -23.85 7.64 -39.76
C THR A 334 -22.38 7.85 -39.49
N ILE A 335 -21.79 8.91 -40.04
CA ILE A 335 -20.39 9.32 -39.73
C ILE A 335 -20.17 9.49 -38.24
N ARG A 336 -21.05 10.27 -37.60
CA ARG A 336 -20.91 10.55 -36.17
C ARG A 336 -20.96 9.28 -35.30
N LYS A 337 -21.85 8.35 -35.59
CA LYS A 337 -21.94 7.06 -34.88
C LYS A 337 -20.69 6.21 -35.09
N GLN A 338 -20.17 6.15 -36.30
CA GLN A 338 -18.96 5.38 -36.62
C GLN A 338 -17.73 5.93 -35.92
N ILE A 339 -17.51 7.26 -35.94
CA ILE A 339 -16.40 7.92 -35.26
C ILE A 339 -16.46 7.67 -33.76
N LEU A 340 -17.64 7.85 -33.15
CA LEU A 340 -17.83 7.59 -31.73
C LEU A 340 -17.46 6.17 -31.35
N THR A 341 -17.92 5.17 -32.11
CA THR A 341 -17.64 3.77 -31.80
C THR A 341 -16.15 3.46 -31.91
N VAL A 342 -15.49 3.87 -33.00
CA VAL A 342 -14.06 3.64 -33.23
C VAL A 342 -13.21 4.35 -32.16
N PHE A 343 -13.64 5.53 -31.70
CA PHE A 343 -12.90 6.32 -30.73
C PHE A 343 -13.05 5.80 -29.30
N PHE A 344 -14.27 5.46 -28.87
CA PHE A 344 -14.52 5.01 -27.50
C PHE A 344 -14.20 3.54 -27.24
N LEU A 345 -14.08 2.73 -28.29
CA LEU A 345 -13.71 1.32 -28.13
C LEU A 345 -12.33 1.11 -27.48
N PRO A 346 -11.25 1.79 -27.89
CA PRO A 346 -9.94 1.70 -27.21
C PRO A 346 -10.01 2.13 -25.76
N LEU A 347 -10.75 3.19 -25.45
CA LEU A 347 -10.94 3.70 -24.11
C LEU A 347 -11.65 2.68 -23.21
N PHE A 348 -12.70 2.03 -23.72
CA PHE A 348 -13.40 0.95 -23.01
C PHE A 348 -12.45 -0.19 -22.64
N PHE A 349 -11.63 -0.64 -23.60
CA PHE A 349 -10.65 -1.69 -23.34
C PHE A 349 -9.57 -1.25 -22.34
N SER A 350 -9.16 0.02 -22.36
CA SER A 350 -8.19 0.55 -21.41
C SER A 350 -8.70 0.51 -19.98
N PHE A 351 -9.97 0.88 -19.75
CA PHE A 351 -10.58 0.75 -18.42
C PHE A 351 -10.81 -0.71 -18.01
N LEU A 352 -11.14 -1.57 -18.95
CA LEU A 352 -11.29 -3.00 -18.69
C LEU A 352 -9.95 -3.61 -18.26
N TYR A 353 -8.86 -3.29 -18.95
CA TYR A 353 -7.51 -3.77 -18.60
C TYR A 353 -7.05 -3.24 -17.24
N LEU A 354 -7.31 -1.96 -16.95
CA LEU A 354 -7.06 -1.40 -15.63
C LEU A 354 -7.86 -2.14 -14.55
N GLY A 355 -9.14 -2.41 -14.80
CA GLY A 355 -9.99 -3.15 -13.86
C GLY A 355 -9.49 -4.56 -13.57
N VAL A 356 -8.99 -5.28 -14.57
CA VAL A 356 -8.35 -6.59 -14.39
C VAL A 356 -7.03 -6.45 -13.62
N ALA A 357 -6.20 -5.45 -13.95
CA ALA A 357 -4.91 -5.20 -13.30
C ALA A 357 -5.04 -4.62 -11.89
N TYR A 358 -6.18 -4.03 -11.54
CA TYR A 358 -6.39 -3.29 -10.29
C TYR A 358 -6.02 -4.10 -9.03
N LYS A 359 -6.43 -5.37 -8.97
CA LYS A 359 -6.10 -6.24 -7.82
C LYS A 359 -4.59 -6.41 -7.64
N MET A 360 -3.85 -6.53 -8.75
CA MET A 360 -2.40 -6.67 -8.72
C MET A 360 -1.75 -5.35 -8.31
N ILE A 361 -2.18 -4.23 -8.89
CA ILE A 361 -1.67 -2.89 -8.55
C ILE A 361 -1.92 -2.60 -7.07
N ALA A 362 -3.13 -2.82 -6.58
CA ALA A 362 -3.48 -2.59 -5.18
C ALA A 362 -2.62 -3.43 -4.21
N LYS A 363 -2.31 -4.69 -4.55
CA LYS A 363 -1.40 -5.52 -3.76
C LYS A 363 0.04 -4.99 -3.77
N ILE A 364 0.56 -4.60 -4.93
CA ILE A 364 1.91 -4.03 -5.04
C ILE A 364 2.02 -2.74 -4.23
N VAL A 365 1.04 -1.84 -4.36
CA VAL A 365 1.01 -0.57 -3.64
C VAL A 365 0.86 -0.79 -2.13
N ALA A 366 0.07 -1.81 -1.72
CA ALA A 366 -0.05 -2.21 -0.31
C ALA A 366 1.26 -2.78 0.26
N LEU A 367 2.01 -3.58 -0.52
CA LEU A 367 3.34 -4.07 -0.13
C LEU A 367 4.35 -2.91 0.05
N LEU A 368 4.15 -1.82 -0.67
CA LEU A 368 4.95 -0.60 -0.56
C LEU A 368 4.38 0.41 0.45
N GLY A 369 3.41 0.01 1.27
CA GLY A 369 2.92 0.78 2.42
C GLY A 369 1.56 1.46 2.25
N ALA A 370 0.97 1.52 1.07
CA ALA A 370 -0.37 2.09 0.88
C ALA A 370 -1.47 1.05 1.22
N THR A 371 -1.70 0.82 2.50
CA THR A 371 -2.59 -0.23 3.00
C THR A 371 -4.07 0.14 3.01
N ASN A 372 -4.42 1.43 2.89
CA ASN A 372 -5.81 1.90 2.88
C ASN A 372 -6.48 1.63 1.52
N ALA A 373 -7.17 0.49 1.42
CA ALA A 373 -7.85 0.05 0.19
C ALA A 373 -8.92 1.07 -0.31
N GLY A 374 -9.60 1.77 0.60
CA GLY A 374 -10.58 2.79 0.26
C GLY A 374 -9.94 3.98 -0.45
N LEU A 375 -8.83 4.48 0.09
CA LEU A 375 -8.06 5.58 -0.49
C LEU A 375 -7.51 5.19 -1.87
N VAL A 376 -6.94 3.98 -1.99
CA VAL A 376 -6.41 3.45 -3.27
C VAL A 376 -7.51 3.39 -4.33
N LEU A 377 -8.70 2.93 -3.97
CA LEU A 377 -9.83 2.88 -4.90
C LEU A 377 -10.29 4.29 -5.30
N GLN A 378 -10.45 5.20 -4.35
CA GLN A 378 -10.87 6.58 -4.61
C GLN A 378 -9.89 7.31 -5.53
N THR A 379 -8.59 7.20 -5.27
CA THR A 379 -7.53 7.78 -6.10
C THR A 379 -7.58 7.20 -7.52
N THR A 380 -7.72 5.88 -7.66
CA THR A 380 -7.82 5.22 -8.95
C THR A 380 -9.04 5.70 -9.75
N LEU A 381 -10.21 5.81 -9.11
CA LEU A 381 -11.42 6.33 -9.77
C LEU A 381 -11.26 7.80 -10.18
N SER A 382 -10.58 8.62 -9.37
CA SER A 382 -10.28 10.01 -9.71
C SER A 382 -9.38 10.12 -10.95
N ILE A 383 -8.34 9.27 -11.05
CA ILE A 383 -7.47 9.19 -12.23
C ILE A 383 -8.27 8.79 -13.46
N CYS A 384 -9.14 7.78 -13.34
CA CYS A 384 -10.02 7.36 -14.44
C CYS A 384 -10.92 8.52 -14.91
N ALA A 385 -11.49 9.28 -14.01
CA ALA A 385 -12.36 10.42 -14.33
C ALA A 385 -11.57 11.54 -15.05
N VAL A 386 -10.40 11.91 -14.54
CA VAL A 386 -9.52 12.93 -15.17
C VAL A 386 -9.07 12.47 -16.57
N PHE A 387 -8.66 11.22 -16.71
CA PHE A 387 -8.25 10.65 -17.99
C PHE A 387 -9.42 10.63 -18.99
N PHE A 388 -10.61 10.25 -18.55
CA PHE A 388 -11.82 10.25 -19.38
C PHE A 388 -12.14 11.65 -19.90
N ILE A 389 -12.09 12.67 -19.04
CA ILE A 389 -12.32 14.06 -19.43
C ILE A 389 -11.25 14.51 -20.45
N SER A 390 -9.98 14.22 -20.20
CA SER A 390 -8.88 14.55 -21.12
C SER A 390 -9.06 13.88 -22.46
N TYR A 391 -9.49 12.62 -22.49
CA TYR A 391 -9.76 11.86 -23.70
C TYR A 391 -10.93 12.46 -24.51
N ILE A 392 -12.01 12.90 -23.84
CA ILE A 392 -13.12 13.60 -24.48
C ILE A 392 -12.64 14.92 -25.11
N LEU A 393 -11.79 15.68 -24.45
CA LEU A 393 -11.24 16.93 -25.00
C LEU A 393 -10.44 16.66 -26.29
N VAL A 394 -9.59 15.63 -26.29
CA VAL A 394 -8.86 15.20 -27.49
C VAL A 394 -9.82 14.81 -28.60
N PHE A 395 -10.86 14.05 -28.27
CA PHE A 395 -11.91 13.68 -29.24
C PHE A 395 -12.60 14.89 -29.86
N LEU A 396 -12.99 15.88 -29.07
CA LEU A 396 -13.67 17.09 -29.58
C LEU A 396 -12.77 17.90 -30.50
N LEU A 397 -11.48 18.01 -30.19
CA LEU A 397 -10.50 18.72 -31.01
C LEU A 397 -10.26 18.00 -32.34
N THR A 398 -10.03 16.71 -32.31
CA THR A 398 -9.71 15.91 -33.50
C THR A 398 -10.93 15.69 -34.39
N SER A 399 -12.12 15.53 -33.84
CA SER A 399 -13.38 15.41 -34.54
C SER A 399 -13.75 16.66 -35.40
N ARG A 400 -13.29 17.85 -34.98
CA ARG A 400 -13.43 19.09 -35.79
C ARG A 400 -12.60 19.02 -37.07
N SER A 401 -11.38 18.52 -36.99
CA SER A 401 -10.48 18.35 -38.12
C SER A 401 -11.01 17.33 -39.14
N TYR A 402 -11.50 16.18 -38.63
CA TYR A 402 -12.13 15.16 -39.43
C TYR A 402 -13.32 15.71 -40.24
N ARG A 403 -14.26 16.42 -39.60
CA ARG A 403 -15.42 17.02 -40.25
C ARG A 403 -15.04 17.96 -41.38
N LYS A 404 -13.99 18.77 -41.22
CA LYS A 404 -13.53 19.68 -42.29
C LYS A 404 -13.02 18.93 -43.53
N ILE A 405 -12.48 17.73 -43.36
CA ILE A 405 -11.95 16.91 -44.47
C ILE A 405 -13.09 16.23 -45.24
N VAL A 406 -14.05 15.68 -44.53
CA VAL A 406 -15.14 14.86 -45.14
C VAL A 406 -16.26 15.71 -45.75
N VAL A 407 -16.52 16.92 -45.22
CA VAL A 407 -17.64 17.77 -45.69
C VAL A 407 -17.21 18.77 -46.79
N ARG A 408 -15.90 18.93 -47.02
CA ARG A 408 -15.37 19.71 -48.18
C ARG A 408 -15.31 18.85 -49.41
#